data_18737521a715e9f44c51ab9ce08403d1
#
_entry.id   18737521a715e9f44c51ab9ce08403d1
#
_cell.length_a   1.000
_cell.length_b   1.000
_cell.length_c   1.000
_cell.angle_alpha   90.00
_cell.angle_beta   90.00
_cell.angle_gamma   90.00
#
_symmetry.space_group_name_H-M   'P 1'
#
loop_
_entity.id
_entity.type
_entity.pdbx_description
1 polymer ?
#
loop_
_entity_poly.entity_id
_entity_poly.type
_entity_poly.pdbx_seq_one_letter_code
_entity_poly.pdbx_strand_id
1 'polypeptide(L)'
;FAHPIEDALEGITHSLCSLEYEDHRPLYDWVINNTDVPSKPRQIEFARLGINYTVMSKRKLRKLVEENYVSGWDDPRMPTLCGLRRRGYTPKAIRNFCDRVGVTKSSNTIEYAFLEYCLREDLNETARRVMAVLRPVKLVITNYPAGQSETFEVENNPLRPEEGAHTVTFSRELWIEREDFLPEPVPKYKRLYPNGPECRLKGAYLIKCVGYETDDQGNVIEIAAEYDPDSRGGNPADGRKVKGATIH
;
A
#
# COMPACT_ATOMS: atom_id res chain seq x y z
N PHE A 1 1.68 -28.73 36.07
CA PHE A 1 2.91 -29.53 36.26
C PHE A 1 3.48 -30.08 34.95
N ALA A 2 2.65 -30.47 33.94
CA ALA A 2 3.12 -31.07 32.69
C ALA A 2 4.07 -30.11 31.92
N HIS A 3 3.69 -28.89 31.70
CA HIS A 3 4.44 -27.91 30.90
C HIS A 3 5.92 -27.76 31.33
N PRO A 4 6.27 -27.49 32.63
CA PRO A 4 7.68 -27.41 33.01
C PRO A 4 8.47 -28.72 32.79
N ILE A 5 7.84 -29.88 33.04
CA ILE A 5 8.47 -31.19 32.88
C ILE A 5 8.67 -31.48 31.39
N GLU A 6 7.70 -31.23 30.55
CA GLU A 6 7.80 -31.37 29.09
C GLU A 6 8.91 -30.49 28.52
N ASP A 7 8.97 -29.23 28.90
CA ASP A 7 10.05 -28.30 28.50
C ASP A 7 11.43 -28.88 28.86
N ALA A 8 11.56 -29.42 30.08
CA ALA A 8 12.83 -29.99 30.55
C ALA A 8 13.19 -31.27 29.81
N LEU A 9 12.25 -32.17 29.53
CA LEU A 9 12.47 -33.42 28.82
C LEU A 9 12.80 -33.17 27.33
N GLU A 10 12.23 -32.16 26.72
CA GLU A 10 12.50 -31.79 25.33
C GLU A 10 13.77 -30.95 25.17
N GLY A 11 14.45 -30.61 26.26
CA GLY A 11 15.68 -29.81 26.21
C GLY A 11 15.46 -28.34 25.84
N ILE A 12 14.26 -27.81 26.10
CA ILE A 12 13.95 -26.41 25.94
C ILE A 12 14.82 -25.59 26.89
N THR A 13 15.43 -24.51 26.39
CA THR A 13 16.27 -23.62 27.19
C THR A 13 15.48 -22.43 27.74
N HIS A 14 14.54 -21.91 26.93
CA HIS A 14 13.73 -20.74 27.24
C HIS A 14 12.26 -21.05 26.96
N SER A 15 11.46 -21.11 28.00
CA SER A 15 10.01 -21.27 27.92
C SER A 15 9.37 -19.90 27.84
N LEU A 16 8.62 -19.62 26.76
CA LEU A 16 8.04 -18.32 26.50
C LEU A 16 6.57 -18.30 26.92
N CYS A 17 6.18 -17.27 27.68
CA CYS A 17 4.82 -17.11 28.18
C CYS A 17 4.33 -15.67 28.02
N SER A 18 3.01 -15.46 27.98
CA SER A 18 2.48 -14.09 28.02
C SER A 18 2.58 -13.51 29.43
N LEU A 19 2.75 -12.18 29.52
CA LEU A 19 2.94 -11.44 30.78
C LEU A 19 1.81 -11.66 31.79
N GLU A 20 0.62 -12.02 31.34
CA GLU A 20 -0.53 -12.36 32.19
C GLU A 20 -0.23 -13.50 33.19
N TYR A 21 0.78 -14.32 32.92
CA TYR A 21 1.18 -15.47 33.72
C TYR A 21 2.49 -15.25 34.48
N GLU A 22 2.96 -14.02 34.62
CA GLU A 22 4.20 -13.72 35.35
C GLU A 22 4.14 -14.24 36.80
N ASP A 23 3.00 -14.12 37.43
CA ASP A 23 2.76 -14.63 38.80
C ASP A 23 2.86 -16.15 38.92
N HIS A 24 2.81 -16.87 37.80
CA HIS A 24 2.95 -18.33 37.77
C HIS A 24 4.41 -18.80 37.65
N ARG A 25 5.37 -17.92 37.38
CA ARG A 25 6.79 -18.27 37.28
C ARG A 25 7.35 -18.94 38.54
N PRO A 26 7.02 -18.51 39.77
CA PRO A 26 7.47 -19.19 40.96
C PRO A 26 7.03 -20.66 41.01
N LEU A 27 5.84 -20.99 40.51
CA LEU A 27 5.35 -22.36 40.42
C LEU A 27 6.14 -23.16 39.35
N TYR A 28 6.41 -22.56 38.20
CA TYR A 28 7.26 -23.18 37.17
C TYR A 28 8.64 -23.55 37.72
N ASP A 29 9.31 -22.58 38.33
CA ASP A 29 10.64 -22.76 38.95
C ASP A 29 10.61 -23.78 40.06
N TRP A 30 9.55 -23.82 40.86
CA TRP A 30 9.39 -24.81 41.92
C TRP A 30 9.30 -26.22 41.35
N VAL A 31 8.52 -26.44 40.28
CA VAL A 31 8.41 -27.75 39.62
C VAL A 31 9.79 -28.21 39.10
N ILE A 32 10.50 -27.36 38.37
CA ILE A 32 11.82 -27.64 37.80
C ILE A 32 12.85 -27.95 38.90
N ASN A 33 12.77 -27.29 40.04
CA ASN A 33 13.74 -27.49 41.13
C ASN A 33 13.42 -28.67 42.03
N ASN A 34 12.18 -29.17 42.04
CA ASN A 34 11.74 -30.25 42.94
C ASN A 34 11.41 -31.54 42.16
N THR A 35 11.74 -31.63 40.89
CA THR A 35 11.62 -32.84 40.06
C THR A 35 12.99 -33.21 39.49
N ASP A 36 13.19 -34.52 39.29
CA ASP A 36 14.41 -35.05 38.69
C ASP A 36 14.29 -35.01 37.16
N VAL A 37 14.63 -33.84 36.60
CA VAL A 37 14.55 -33.57 35.16
C VAL A 37 15.92 -33.30 34.54
N PRO A 38 16.16 -33.69 33.28
CA PRO A 38 17.49 -33.65 32.64
C PRO A 38 18.00 -32.22 32.33
N SER A 39 17.12 -31.23 32.29
CA SER A 39 17.50 -29.83 32.01
C SER A 39 16.71 -28.88 32.92
N LYS A 40 17.20 -27.63 33.01
CA LYS A 40 16.54 -26.57 33.79
C LYS A 40 16.19 -25.39 32.87
N PRO A 41 15.07 -25.45 32.17
CA PRO A 41 14.59 -24.36 31.32
C PRO A 41 14.24 -23.14 32.17
N ARG A 42 14.34 -21.97 31.55
CA ARG A 42 13.98 -20.67 32.15
C ARG A 42 12.72 -20.12 31.50
N GLN A 43 11.69 -19.83 32.31
CA GLN A 43 10.50 -19.16 31.82
C GLN A 43 10.74 -17.64 31.69
N ILE A 44 10.30 -17.09 30.57
CA ILE A 44 10.37 -15.67 30.24
C ILE A 44 9.01 -15.21 29.74
N GLU A 45 8.50 -14.15 30.33
CA GLU A 45 7.23 -13.53 29.93
C GLU A 45 7.47 -12.29 29.10
N PHE A 46 6.52 -12.02 28.19
CA PHE A 46 6.49 -10.83 27.36
C PHE A 46 5.07 -10.29 27.22
N ALA A 47 4.95 -8.98 27.02
CA ALA A 47 3.68 -8.33 26.85
C ALA A 47 3.03 -8.72 25.52
N ARG A 48 1.70 -8.72 25.51
CA ARG A 48 0.90 -8.91 24.30
C ARG A 48 1.07 -7.70 23.38
N LEU A 49 1.25 -7.94 22.08
CA LEU A 49 1.16 -6.92 21.07
C LEU A 49 -0.28 -6.42 20.95
N GLY A 50 -0.52 -5.14 21.28
CA GLY A 50 -1.77 -4.45 21.03
C GLY A 50 -1.69 -3.61 19.74
N ILE A 51 -2.76 -3.64 18.95
CA ILE A 51 -2.90 -2.78 17.76
C ILE A 51 -4.27 -2.08 17.90
N ASN A 52 -4.29 -0.76 17.73
CA ASN A 52 -5.53 -0.01 17.75
C ASN A 52 -6.44 -0.39 16.56
N TYR A 53 -7.72 -0.11 16.66
CA TYR A 53 -8.75 -0.46 15.65
C TYR A 53 -8.78 -1.95 15.24
N THR A 54 -8.17 -2.83 16.05
CA THR A 54 -8.04 -4.25 15.74
C THR A 54 -8.55 -5.11 16.89
N VAL A 55 -9.46 -6.02 16.59
CA VAL A 55 -9.99 -6.97 17.58
C VAL A 55 -9.08 -8.20 17.61
N MET A 56 -8.31 -8.38 18.69
CA MET A 56 -7.38 -9.51 18.87
C MET A 56 -7.98 -10.68 19.68
N SER A 57 -9.25 -10.61 20.04
CA SER A 57 -9.92 -11.65 20.82
C SER A 57 -10.49 -12.76 19.96
N LYS A 58 -9.94 -13.98 20.07
CA LYS A 58 -10.45 -15.16 19.35
C LYS A 58 -11.97 -15.36 19.53
N ARG A 59 -12.48 -15.18 20.75
CA ARG A 59 -13.92 -15.32 21.05
C ARG A 59 -14.78 -14.31 20.26
N LYS A 60 -14.32 -13.06 20.17
CA LYS A 60 -15.05 -12.02 19.40
C LYS A 60 -14.96 -12.28 17.90
N LEU A 61 -13.78 -12.68 17.41
CA LEU A 61 -13.58 -13.02 15.99
C LEU A 61 -14.41 -14.24 15.57
N ARG A 62 -14.48 -15.25 16.45
CA ARG A 62 -15.32 -16.43 16.25
C ARG A 62 -16.79 -16.06 16.07
N LYS A 63 -17.30 -15.13 16.88
CA LYS A 63 -18.68 -14.64 16.76
C LYS A 63 -18.94 -14.02 15.38
N LEU A 64 -17.99 -13.26 14.82
CA LEU A 64 -18.13 -12.69 13.48
C LEU A 64 -18.26 -13.76 12.39
N VAL A 65 -17.56 -14.90 12.55
CA VAL A 65 -17.67 -16.02 11.62
C VAL A 65 -18.96 -16.80 11.81
N GLU A 66 -19.32 -17.13 13.06
CA GLU A 66 -20.51 -17.93 13.37
C GLU A 66 -21.82 -17.20 13.03
N GLU A 67 -21.85 -15.87 13.18
CA GLU A 67 -23.01 -15.02 12.84
C GLU A 67 -22.99 -14.54 11.37
N ASN A 68 -22.07 -15.04 10.54
CA ASN A 68 -21.93 -14.71 9.13
C ASN A 68 -21.72 -13.23 8.80
N TYR A 69 -21.11 -12.43 9.72
CA TYR A 69 -20.66 -11.07 9.40
C TYR A 69 -19.48 -11.05 8.46
N VAL A 70 -18.69 -12.12 8.45
CA VAL A 70 -17.54 -12.34 7.56
C VAL A 70 -17.66 -13.70 6.92
N SER A 71 -17.02 -13.89 5.75
CA SER A 71 -17.09 -15.14 4.97
C SER A 71 -16.33 -16.33 5.59
N GLY A 72 -15.47 -16.06 6.56
CA GLY A 72 -14.66 -17.08 7.25
C GLY A 72 -13.46 -16.47 7.93
N TRP A 73 -12.60 -17.33 8.47
CA TRP A 73 -11.37 -16.95 9.17
C TRP A 73 -10.32 -16.31 8.25
N ASP A 74 -10.42 -16.50 6.95
CA ASP A 74 -9.55 -15.95 5.92
C ASP A 74 -10.15 -14.70 5.23
N ASP A 75 -11.30 -14.21 5.70
CA ASP A 75 -11.89 -12.97 5.19
C ASP A 75 -10.86 -11.83 5.29
N PRO A 76 -10.68 -11.01 4.24
CA PRO A 76 -9.71 -9.89 4.25
C PRO A 76 -9.93 -8.86 5.35
N ARG A 77 -11.11 -8.81 5.96
CA ARG A 77 -11.44 -7.95 7.10
C ARG A 77 -10.96 -8.51 8.44
N MET A 78 -10.59 -9.78 8.47
CA MET A 78 -10.14 -10.47 9.67
C MET A 78 -8.65 -10.25 9.94
N PRO A 79 -8.22 -9.98 11.18
CA PRO A 79 -6.82 -9.79 11.54
C PRO A 79 -6.09 -11.14 11.76
N THR A 80 -6.40 -12.12 10.95
CA THR A 80 -5.72 -13.41 10.92
C THR A 80 -4.60 -13.39 9.87
N LEU A 81 -3.60 -14.24 9.99
CA LEU A 81 -2.56 -14.35 8.95
C LEU A 81 -3.15 -14.70 7.57
N CYS A 82 -4.18 -15.54 7.55
CA CYS A 82 -4.88 -15.87 6.30
C CYS A 82 -5.65 -14.67 5.72
N GLY A 83 -6.33 -13.90 6.58
CA GLY A 83 -7.02 -12.67 6.19
C GLY A 83 -6.04 -11.61 5.69
N LEU A 84 -4.95 -11.38 6.40
CA LEU A 84 -3.90 -10.46 5.99
C LEU A 84 -3.27 -10.86 4.65
N ARG A 85 -3.00 -12.16 4.45
CA ARG A 85 -2.49 -12.70 3.17
C ARG A 85 -3.44 -12.40 2.02
N ARG A 86 -4.74 -12.67 2.18
CA ARG A 86 -5.76 -12.37 1.16
C ARG A 86 -5.88 -10.87 0.90
N ARG A 87 -5.67 -10.05 1.91
CA ARG A 87 -5.66 -8.59 1.79
C ARG A 87 -4.40 -8.06 1.09
N GLY A 88 -3.36 -8.87 0.90
CA GLY A 88 -2.14 -8.50 0.19
C GLY A 88 -0.95 -8.18 1.10
N TYR A 89 -1.03 -8.47 2.40
CA TYR A 89 0.13 -8.34 3.29
C TYR A 89 1.17 -9.42 3.00
N THR A 90 2.41 -8.99 2.85
CA THR A 90 3.54 -9.88 2.60
C THR A 90 4.14 -10.41 3.92
N PRO A 91 4.72 -11.62 3.94
CA PRO A 91 5.45 -12.10 5.11
C PRO A 91 6.59 -11.16 5.54
N LYS A 92 7.28 -10.54 4.58
CA LYS A 92 8.37 -9.59 4.84
C LYS A 92 7.86 -8.35 5.58
N ALA A 93 6.74 -7.77 5.14
CA ALA A 93 6.13 -6.61 5.81
C ALA A 93 5.71 -6.91 7.24
N ILE A 94 5.09 -8.08 7.49
CA ILE A 94 4.67 -8.49 8.84
C ILE A 94 5.88 -8.71 9.75
N ARG A 95 6.94 -9.38 9.27
CA ARG A 95 8.17 -9.56 10.03
C ARG A 95 8.84 -8.23 10.35
N ASN A 96 9.00 -7.34 9.36
CA ASN A 96 9.56 -6.00 9.55
C ASN A 96 8.77 -5.19 10.60
N PHE A 97 7.43 -5.31 10.59
CA PHE A 97 6.60 -4.71 11.62
C PHE A 97 6.91 -5.27 13.01
N CYS A 98 6.94 -6.61 13.16
CA CYS A 98 7.25 -7.25 14.43
C CYS A 98 8.66 -6.90 14.94
N ASP A 99 9.66 -6.88 14.06
CA ASP A 99 11.04 -6.54 14.41
C ASP A 99 11.16 -5.09 14.90
N ARG A 100 10.47 -4.16 14.27
CA ARG A 100 10.48 -2.74 14.67
C ARG A 100 9.70 -2.48 15.95
N VAL A 101 8.63 -3.19 16.19
CA VAL A 101 7.88 -3.10 17.45
C VAL A 101 8.70 -3.70 18.59
N GLY A 102 9.43 -4.79 18.31
CA GLY A 102 10.23 -5.50 19.29
C GLY A 102 9.40 -6.28 20.31
N VAL A 103 10.12 -6.96 21.22
CA VAL A 103 9.53 -7.71 22.33
C VAL A 103 9.82 -6.97 23.62
N THR A 104 8.80 -6.74 24.43
CA THR A 104 8.91 -5.97 25.67
C THR A 104 7.98 -6.54 26.76
N LYS A 105 8.26 -6.21 28.02
CA LYS A 105 7.34 -6.45 29.14
C LYS A 105 6.32 -5.34 29.35
N SER A 106 6.42 -4.23 28.64
CA SER A 106 5.46 -3.13 28.71
C SER A 106 4.31 -3.35 27.73
N SER A 107 3.08 -3.31 28.20
CA SER A 107 1.89 -3.36 27.35
C SER A 107 1.76 -2.05 26.57
N ASN A 108 1.96 -2.09 25.28
CA ASN A 108 1.82 -0.95 24.37
C ASN A 108 0.76 -1.24 23.31
N THR A 109 0.05 -0.20 22.91
CA THR A 109 -0.85 -0.25 21.76
C THR A 109 -0.18 0.46 20.59
N ILE A 110 0.08 -0.27 19.53
CA ILE A 110 0.71 0.23 18.30
C ILE A 110 -0.38 0.74 17.36
N GLU A 111 -0.10 1.83 16.67
CA GLU A 111 -1.01 2.35 15.66
C GLU A 111 -1.08 1.43 14.43
N TYR A 112 -2.30 1.14 13.97
CA TYR A 112 -2.52 0.33 12.77
C TYR A 112 -1.82 0.91 11.53
N ALA A 113 -1.75 2.24 11.46
CA ALA A 113 -1.02 2.96 10.41
C ALA A 113 0.45 2.56 10.31
N PHE A 114 1.08 2.13 11.41
CA PHE A 114 2.47 1.66 11.39
C PHE A 114 2.61 0.29 10.70
N LEU A 115 1.65 -0.60 10.90
CA LEU A 115 1.59 -1.87 10.15
C LEU A 115 1.40 -1.60 8.64
N GLU A 116 0.53 -0.66 8.29
CA GLU A 116 0.32 -0.25 6.89
C GLU A 116 1.57 0.44 6.30
N TYR A 117 2.30 1.18 7.10
CA TYR A 117 3.56 1.78 6.69
C TYR A 117 4.61 0.71 6.32
N CYS A 118 4.78 -0.31 7.16
CA CYS A 118 5.68 -1.43 6.86
C CYS A 118 5.28 -2.19 5.59
N LEU A 119 3.97 -2.35 5.35
CA LEU A 119 3.45 -2.93 4.11
C LEU A 119 3.77 -2.05 2.90
N ARG A 120 3.56 -0.75 3.02
CA ARG A 120 3.83 0.20 1.94
C ARG A 120 5.31 0.24 1.56
N GLU A 121 6.22 0.18 2.53
CA GLU A 121 7.65 0.08 2.25
C GLU A 121 7.98 -1.15 1.37
N ASP A 122 7.48 -2.32 1.75
CA ASP A 122 7.74 -3.54 0.99
C ASP A 122 7.08 -3.53 -0.40
N LEU A 123 5.82 -3.09 -0.48
CA LEU A 123 5.11 -3.01 -1.75
C LEU A 123 5.68 -1.95 -2.71
N ASN A 124 6.25 -0.87 -2.20
CA ASN A 124 6.94 0.11 -3.04
C ASN A 124 8.13 -0.49 -3.80
N GLU A 125 8.78 -1.49 -3.20
CA GLU A 125 9.89 -2.20 -3.85
C GLU A 125 9.41 -3.34 -4.76
N THR A 126 8.38 -4.07 -4.35
CA THR A 126 8.06 -5.39 -4.91
C THR A 126 6.78 -5.45 -5.74
N ALA A 127 5.84 -4.51 -5.51
CA ALA A 127 4.56 -4.55 -6.20
C ALA A 127 4.67 -4.09 -7.66
N ARG A 128 3.97 -4.80 -8.55
CA ARG A 128 3.81 -4.36 -9.93
C ARG A 128 3.08 -3.02 -9.97
N ARG A 129 3.64 -2.07 -10.70
CA ARG A 129 3.04 -0.75 -10.91
C ARG A 129 2.18 -0.75 -12.14
N VAL A 130 0.94 -0.32 -12.01
CA VAL A 130 -0.01 -0.20 -13.12
C VAL A 130 -0.66 1.18 -13.08
N MET A 131 -1.02 1.68 -14.26
CA MET A 131 -1.82 2.88 -14.40
C MET A 131 -3.29 2.49 -14.44
N ALA A 132 -4.14 3.19 -13.68
CA ALA A 132 -5.58 2.96 -13.67
C ALA A 132 -6.31 4.31 -13.73
N VAL A 133 -7.23 4.43 -14.67
CA VAL A 133 -8.14 5.57 -14.82
C VAL A 133 -9.53 5.10 -14.39
N LEU A 134 -9.97 5.56 -13.22
CA LEU A 134 -11.22 5.08 -12.60
C LEU A 134 -12.44 5.89 -13.03
N ARG A 135 -12.27 7.20 -13.20
CA ARG A 135 -13.31 8.14 -13.65
C ARG A 135 -12.83 8.86 -14.91
N PRO A 136 -12.86 8.18 -16.08
CA PRO A 136 -12.28 8.69 -17.29
C PRO A 136 -13.02 9.92 -17.79
N VAL A 137 -12.25 10.90 -18.28
CA VAL A 137 -12.70 12.01 -19.09
C VAL A 137 -11.91 12.00 -20.39
N LYS A 138 -12.58 12.24 -21.50
CA LYS A 138 -11.95 12.29 -22.81
C LYS A 138 -11.05 13.52 -22.93
N LEU A 139 -9.83 13.30 -23.41
CA LEU A 139 -8.86 14.35 -23.73
C LEU A 139 -8.58 14.32 -25.23
N VAL A 140 -8.83 15.42 -25.92
CA VAL A 140 -8.56 15.57 -27.34
C VAL A 140 -7.34 16.48 -27.55
N ILE A 141 -6.31 15.96 -28.20
CA ILE A 141 -5.13 16.73 -28.57
C ILE A 141 -5.40 17.36 -29.93
N THR A 142 -5.77 18.64 -29.93
CA THR A 142 -6.33 19.34 -31.10
C THR A 142 -5.37 19.49 -32.26
N ASN A 143 -4.08 19.68 -31.97
CA ASN A 143 -3.00 19.83 -32.95
C ASN A 143 -2.28 18.51 -33.29
N TYR A 144 -2.72 17.34 -32.76
CA TYR A 144 -2.21 16.03 -33.17
C TYR A 144 -2.97 15.53 -34.42
N PRO A 145 -2.26 14.98 -35.45
CA PRO A 145 -2.90 14.55 -36.67
C PRO A 145 -3.97 13.46 -36.46
N ALA A 146 -5.13 13.61 -37.06
CA ALA A 146 -6.19 12.63 -37.02
C ALA A 146 -5.78 11.30 -37.66
N GLY A 147 -6.12 10.17 -37.05
CA GLY A 147 -5.81 8.84 -37.54
C GLY A 147 -4.38 8.40 -37.39
N GLN A 148 -3.51 9.23 -36.80
CA GLN A 148 -2.13 8.84 -36.46
C GLN A 148 -2.06 8.37 -35.00
N SER A 149 -1.09 7.48 -34.76
CA SER A 149 -0.71 7.04 -33.41
C SER A 149 0.77 6.74 -33.39
N GLU A 150 1.36 6.87 -32.23
CA GLU A 150 2.75 6.49 -31.98
C GLU A 150 2.88 5.78 -30.64
N THR A 151 4.00 5.14 -30.43
CA THR A 151 4.26 4.35 -29.23
C THR A 151 5.40 4.92 -28.42
N PHE A 152 5.28 4.79 -27.09
CA PHE A 152 6.30 5.15 -26.14
C PHE A 152 6.61 3.96 -25.24
N GLU A 153 7.85 3.86 -24.82
CA GLU A 153 8.24 2.92 -23.78
C GLU A 153 8.23 3.61 -22.43
N VAL A 154 7.51 3.00 -21.48
CA VAL A 154 7.40 3.48 -20.10
C VAL A 154 7.96 2.42 -19.17
N GLU A 155 8.91 2.80 -18.31
CA GLU A 155 9.51 1.90 -17.33
C GLU A 155 8.44 1.29 -16.42
N ASN A 156 8.51 -0.04 -16.23
CA ASN A 156 7.61 -0.76 -15.36
C ASN A 156 7.77 -0.34 -13.90
N ASN A 157 9.00 -0.13 -13.46
CA ASN A 157 9.32 0.35 -12.12
C ASN A 157 10.61 1.20 -12.15
N PRO A 158 10.52 2.53 -11.93
CA PRO A 158 11.71 3.39 -11.91
C PRO A 158 12.76 3.05 -10.85
N LEU A 159 12.36 2.32 -9.79
CA LEU A 159 13.29 1.84 -8.75
C LEU A 159 13.96 0.51 -9.10
N ARG A 160 13.48 -0.15 -10.17
CA ARG A 160 13.95 -1.46 -10.61
C ARG A 160 14.01 -1.52 -12.14
N PRO A 161 14.99 -0.85 -12.75
CA PRO A 161 15.12 -0.80 -14.20
C PRO A 161 15.23 -2.19 -14.86
N GLU A 162 15.68 -3.20 -14.11
CA GLU A 162 15.76 -4.60 -14.53
C GLU A 162 14.39 -5.23 -14.83
N GLU A 163 13.30 -4.66 -14.35
CA GLU A 163 11.93 -5.09 -14.68
C GLU A 163 11.49 -4.69 -16.09
N GLY A 164 12.34 -3.93 -16.82
CA GLY A 164 12.10 -3.51 -18.19
C GLY A 164 11.04 -2.43 -18.32
N ALA A 165 10.49 -2.31 -19.53
CA ALA A 165 9.50 -1.31 -19.91
C ALA A 165 8.31 -1.97 -20.61
N HIS A 166 7.21 -1.24 -20.72
CA HIS A 166 6.05 -1.60 -21.52
C HIS A 166 5.72 -0.49 -22.50
N THR A 167 5.10 -0.85 -23.61
CA THR A 167 4.70 0.07 -24.66
C THR A 167 3.32 0.67 -24.35
N VAL A 168 3.21 1.99 -24.47
CA VAL A 168 1.94 2.73 -24.42
C VAL A 168 1.68 3.42 -25.76
N THR A 169 0.42 3.53 -26.17
CA THR A 169 0.03 4.19 -27.41
C THR A 169 -0.46 5.60 -27.13
N PHE A 170 0.03 6.55 -27.89
CA PHE A 170 -0.42 7.93 -27.92
C PHE A 170 -1.15 8.23 -29.23
N SER A 171 -2.26 8.91 -29.14
CA SER A 171 -3.08 9.31 -30.29
C SER A 171 -3.77 10.65 -30.01
N ARG A 172 -4.54 11.13 -30.99
CA ARG A 172 -5.32 12.38 -30.84
C ARG A 172 -6.35 12.29 -29.70
N GLU A 173 -6.95 11.13 -29.48
CA GLU A 173 -7.95 10.90 -28.44
C GLU A 173 -7.35 10.03 -27.34
N LEU A 174 -7.45 10.52 -26.10
CA LEU A 174 -6.90 9.90 -24.90
C LEU A 174 -7.96 9.96 -23.78
N TRP A 175 -7.70 9.27 -22.71
CA TRP A 175 -8.52 9.28 -21.51
C TRP A 175 -7.66 9.54 -20.28
N ILE A 176 -8.06 10.51 -19.47
CA ILE A 176 -7.38 10.86 -18.23
C ILE A 176 -8.32 10.76 -17.04
N GLU A 177 -7.79 10.75 -15.84
CA GLU A 177 -8.60 10.80 -14.63
C GLU A 177 -9.31 12.14 -14.50
N ARG A 178 -10.60 12.13 -14.15
CA ARG A 178 -11.42 13.34 -14.00
C ARG A 178 -10.81 14.36 -13.04
N GLU A 179 -10.13 13.91 -11.98
CA GLU A 179 -9.47 14.77 -10.99
C GLU A 179 -8.22 15.48 -11.53
N ASP A 180 -7.74 15.10 -12.72
CA ASP A 180 -6.63 15.78 -13.39
C ASP A 180 -7.04 17.05 -14.11
N PHE A 181 -8.35 17.36 -14.14
CA PHE A 181 -8.88 18.56 -14.71
C PHE A 181 -9.85 19.29 -13.77
N LEU A 182 -9.74 20.62 -13.68
CA LEU A 182 -10.70 21.48 -13.01
C LEU A 182 -11.06 22.67 -13.92
N PRO A 183 -12.36 22.95 -14.20
CA PRO A 183 -12.78 24.15 -14.91
C PRO A 183 -12.33 25.43 -14.20
N GLU A 184 -12.50 25.47 -12.87
CA GLU A 184 -12.09 26.56 -11.99
C GLU A 184 -11.05 26.05 -10.99
N PRO A 185 -9.75 26.37 -11.19
CA PRO A 185 -8.69 25.83 -10.37
C PRO A 185 -8.68 26.43 -8.96
N VAL A 186 -8.50 25.57 -7.96
CA VAL A 186 -8.25 26.00 -6.58
C VAL A 186 -6.79 26.45 -6.39
N PRO A 187 -6.48 27.25 -5.36
CA PRO A 187 -5.12 27.67 -5.07
C PRO A 187 -4.13 26.48 -5.00
N LYS A 188 -2.99 26.61 -5.68
CA LYS A 188 -1.94 25.58 -5.79
C LYS A 188 -2.30 24.34 -6.63
N TYR A 189 -3.43 24.34 -7.35
CA TYR A 189 -3.71 23.29 -8.32
C TYR A 189 -2.72 23.37 -9.49
N LYS A 190 -2.06 22.27 -9.80
CA LYS A 190 -0.97 22.21 -10.80
C LYS A 190 -1.25 21.28 -11.97
N ARG A 191 -2.50 20.83 -12.11
CA ARG A 191 -2.93 19.95 -13.20
C ARG A 191 -3.64 20.76 -14.29
N LEU A 192 -4.41 20.12 -15.16
CA LEU A 192 -5.05 20.79 -16.30
C LEU A 192 -6.21 21.68 -15.87
N TYR A 193 -6.25 22.89 -16.42
CA TYR A 193 -7.37 23.82 -16.40
C TYR A 193 -7.24 24.80 -17.56
N PRO A 194 -8.33 25.49 -17.98
CA PRO A 194 -8.29 26.41 -19.10
C PRO A 194 -7.22 27.49 -18.92
N ASN A 195 -6.34 27.63 -19.92
CA ASN A 195 -5.20 28.56 -19.91
C ASN A 195 -4.18 28.30 -18.75
N GLY A 196 -4.22 27.13 -18.17
CA GLY A 196 -3.31 26.69 -17.09
C GLY A 196 -1.88 26.41 -17.55
N PRO A 197 -1.04 25.90 -16.64
CA PRO A 197 0.33 25.53 -16.97
C PRO A 197 0.38 24.32 -17.89
N GLU A 198 1.48 24.18 -18.59
CA GLU A 198 1.81 22.92 -19.27
C GLU A 198 1.96 21.79 -18.25
N CYS A 199 1.35 20.64 -18.54
CA CYS A 199 1.42 19.41 -17.77
C CYS A 199 2.12 18.31 -18.60
N ARG A 200 2.77 17.38 -17.93
CA ARG A 200 3.35 16.20 -18.59
C ARG A 200 2.31 15.09 -18.69
N LEU A 201 2.06 14.59 -19.88
CA LEU A 201 1.52 13.23 -20.01
C LEU A 201 2.66 12.24 -19.79
N LYS A 202 2.47 11.32 -18.86
CA LYS A 202 3.53 10.40 -18.42
C LYS A 202 4.14 9.63 -19.59
N GLY A 203 5.44 9.84 -19.79
CA GLY A 203 6.20 9.19 -20.85
C GLY A 203 5.98 9.74 -22.25
N ALA A 204 5.01 10.64 -22.49
CA ALA A 204 4.66 11.13 -23.81
C ALA A 204 5.10 12.58 -24.02
N TYR A 205 4.20 13.54 -23.96
CA TYR A 205 4.44 14.94 -24.30
C TYR A 205 4.02 15.90 -23.19
N LEU A 206 4.44 17.15 -23.34
CA LEU A 206 3.82 18.26 -22.64
C LEU A 206 2.52 18.63 -23.34
N ILE A 207 1.50 18.91 -22.55
CA ILE A 207 0.19 19.38 -23.03
C ILE A 207 -0.26 20.60 -22.27
N LYS A 208 -1.06 21.44 -22.94
CA LYS A 208 -1.70 22.62 -22.35
C LYS A 208 -3.19 22.61 -22.69
N CYS A 209 -4.04 22.78 -21.68
CA CYS A 209 -5.48 22.88 -21.90
C CYS A 209 -5.84 24.18 -22.62
N VAL A 210 -6.61 24.06 -23.70
CA VAL A 210 -7.13 25.20 -24.51
C VAL A 210 -8.64 25.36 -24.39
N GLY A 211 -9.36 24.34 -23.89
CA GLY A 211 -10.80 24.40 -23.71
C GLY A 211 -11.38 23.11 -23.14
N TYR A 212 -12.68 23.09 -22.93
CA TYR A 212 -13.41 21.88 -22.49
C TYR A 212 -14.90 22.01 -22.89
N GLU A 213 -15.59 20.86 -22.90
CA GLU A 213 -17.03 20.77 -23.14
C GLU A 213 -17.72 20.13 -21.94
N THR A 214 -18.99 20.55 -21.70
CA THR A 214 -19.82 20.03 -20.63
C THR A 214 -21.13 19.48 -21.18
N ASP A 215 -21.72 18.54 -20.47
CA ASP A 215 -23.11 18.12 -20.70
C ASP A 215 -24.11 19.14 -20.17
N ASP A 216 -25.41 18.85 -20.37
CA ASP A 216 -26.52 19.73 -19.91
C ASP A 216 -26.60 19.87 -18.38
N GLN A 217 -25.89 18.99 -17.64
CA GLN A 217 -25.81 19.01 -16.19
C GLN A 217 -24.56 19.73 -15.67
N GLY A 218 -23.69 20.22 -16.58
CA GLY A 218 -22.44 20.90 -16.26
C GLY A 218 -21.27 19.94 -15.96
N ASN A 219 -21.41 18.63 -16.21
CA ASN A 219 -20.29 17.71 -16.05
C ASN A 219 -19.36 17.82 -17.26
N VAL A 220 -18.05 17.86 -17.02
CA VAL A 220 -17.05 17.87 -18.08
C VAL A 220 -17.06 16.51 -18.80
N ILE A 221 -17.26 16.55 -20.12
CA ILE A 221 -17.31 15.36 -20.99
C ILE A 221 -16.09 15.25 -21.90
N GLU A 222 -15.52 16.38 -22.33
CA GLU A 222 -14.33 16.44 -23.19
C GLU A 222 -13.42 17.60 -22.79
N ILE A 223 -12.13 17.40 -22.86
CA ILE A 223 -11.08 18.39 -22.61
C ILE A 223 -10.28 18.54 -23.89
N ALA A 224 -10.13 19.78 -24.37
CA ALA A 224 -9.30 20.11 -25.51
C ALA A 224 -7.92 20.59 -25.03
N ALA A 225 -6.86 20.02 -25.57
CA ALA A 225 -5.49 20.40 -25.27
C ALA A 225 -4.62 20.43 -26.53
N GLU A 226 -3.56 21.19 -26.48
CA GLU A 226 -2.49 21.18 -27.48
C GLU A 226 -1.25 20.53 -26.88
N TYR A 227 -0.54 19.73 -27.70
CA TYR A 227 0.74 19.16 -27.29
C TYR A 227 1.90 19.95 -27.89
N ASP A 228 3.05 19.90 -27.22
CA ASP A 228 4.32 20.41 -27.71
C ASP A 228 5.07 19.30 -28.44
N PRO A 229 5.18 19.37 -29.80
CA PRO A 229 5.84 18.31 -30.57
C PRO A 229 7.31 18.09 -30.21
N ASP A 230 7.98 19.13 -29.72
CA ASP A 230 9.41 19.08 -29.38
C ASP A 230 9.66 18.55 -27.97
N SER A 231 8.60 18.18 -27.24
CA SER A 231 8.67 17.70 -25.85
C SER A 231 8.57 16.19 -25.70
N ARG A 232 8.92 15.42 -26.73
CA ARG A 232 8.85 13.95 -26.71
C ARG A 232 9.59 13.37 -25.49
N GLY A 233 8.93 12.54 -24.72
CA GLY A 233 9.43 12.04 -23.42
C GLY A 233 9.09 12.95 -22.23
N GLY A 234 8.30 14.02 -22.44
CA GLY A 234 7.77 14.89 -21.38
C GLY A 234 8.70 16.00 -20.90
N ASN A 235 9.80 16.27 -21.62
CA ASN A 235 10.69 17.39 -21.31
C ASN A 235 10.75 18.38 -22.48
N PRO A 236 10.70 19.70 -22.23
CA PRO A 236 10.77 20.68 -23.28
C PRO A 236 12.19 20.76 -23.87
N ALA A 237 12.29 20.87 -25.21
CA ALA A 237 13.57 20.96 -25.91
C ALA A 237 14.36 22.24 -25.59
N ASP A 238 13.67 23.33 -25.24
CA ASP A 238 14.25 24.64 -24.88
C ASP A 238 14.70 24.75 -23.41
N GLY A 239 14.54 23.69 -22.64
CA GLY A 239 14.95 23.65 -21.22
C GLY A 239 14.08 24.49 -20.27
N ARG A 240 12.92 25.00 -20.71
CA ARG A 240 12.02 25.78 -19.83
C ARG A 240 11.50 24.92 -18.67
N LYS A 241 11.24 25.59 -17.56
CA LYS A 241 10.70 24.89 -16.37
C LYS A 241 9.21 24.63 -16.51
N VAL A 242 8.82 23.38 -16.57
CA VAL A 242 7.42 22.96 -16.54
C VAL A 242 6.89 23.06 -15.11
N LYS A 243 5.83 23.87 -14.91
CA LYS A 243 5.22 24.12 -13.59
C LYS A 243 4.09 23.15 -13.25
N GLY A 244 3.49 22.52 -14.26
CA GLY A 244 2.42 21.56 -14.11
C GLY A 244 2.90 20.21 -13.60
N ALA A 245 1.97 19.44 -13.04
CA ALA A 245 2.20 18.07 -12.59
C ALA A 245 2.27 17.08 -13.77
N THR A 246 2.71 15.86 -13.49
CA THR A 246 2.54 14.76 -14.41
C THR A 246 1.13 14.20 -14.29
N ILE A 247 0.50 13.93 -15.42
CA ILE A 247 -0.83 13.35 -15.60
C ILE A 247 -0.68 11.93 -16.15
N HIS A 248 -1.56 11.08 -15.73
CA HIS A 248 -1.57 9.68 -16.14
C HIS A 248 -2.78 9.37 -17.00
#